data_f420ac640ae9067d7166b4b07b690591
#
_entry.id   f420ac640ae9067d7166b4b07b690591
#
_cell.length_a   1.000
_cell.length_b   1.000
_cell.length_c   1.000
_cell.angle_alpha   90.00
_cell.angle_beta   90.00
_cell.angle_gamma   90.00
#
_symmetry.space_group_name_H-M   'P 1'
#
loop_
_entity.id
_entity.type
_entity.pdbx_description
1 polymer ?
#
loop_
_entity_poly.entity_id
_entity_poly.type
_entity_poly.pdbx_seq_one_letter_code
_entity_poly.pdbx_strand_id
1 'polypeptide(L)'
;MEFTESERLQKLSNEYILGGVNSPSRSYKAVGGGAPVVMKEGHGAYLYDVDGNKFIDYLQAYGPIITGHAHPHITEAIQDQAAKGVLYGTPTELEIEFSKKLREAIPSLEKIRFVNSGTEAVMTTIRVARAYTKRDKIIKFAGSYHGHSDLVLVAAGSRSEEHTSEL
;
A
#
# COMPACT_ATOMS: atom_id res chain seq x y z
N MET A 1 -15.76 19.89 13.95
CA MET A 1 -15.90 18.84 12.95
C MET A 1 -16.87 17.82 13.48
N GLU A 2 -17.82 17.40 12.69
CA GLU A 2 -18.75 16.31 13.01
C GLU A 2 -18.26 15.06 12.30
N PHE A 3 -18.54 13.88 12.89
CA PHE A 3 -18.11 12.59 12.37
C PHE A 3 -19.23 11.54 12.45
N THR A 4 -20.47 11.99 12.44
CA THR A 4 -21.68 11.16 12.63
C THR A 4 -21.79 10.06 11.59
N GLU A 5 -21.53 10.37 10.32
CA GLU A 5 -21.62 9.40 9.23
C GLU A 5 -20.40 8.46 9.24
N SER A 6 -19.21 8.96 9.55
CA SER A 6 -18.01 8.14 9.76
C SER A 6 -18.23 7.12 10.88
N GLU A 7 -18.83 7.52 12.02
CA GLU A 7 -19.16 6.61 13.12
C GLU A 7 -20.19 5.56 12.71
N ARG A 8 -21.24 5.96 11.98
CA ARG A 8 -22.24 5.03 11.46
C ARG A 8 -21.62 3.99 10.53
N LEU A 9 -20.79 4.44 9.58
CA LEU A 9 -20.10 3.56 8.63
C LEU A 9 -19.09 2.65 9.32
N GLN A 10 -18.42 3.12 10.36
CA GLN A 10 -17.51 2.27 11.14
C GLN A 10 -18.26 1.15 11.89
N LYS A 11 -19.42 1.44 12.45
CA LYS A 11 -20.26 0.38 13.04
C LYS A 11 -20.64 -0.67 12.00
N LEU A 12 -21.09 -0.24 10.84
CA LEU A 12 -21.40 -1.13 9.73
C LEU A 12 -20.18 -1.91 9.25
N SER A 13 -19.02 -1.27 9.15
CA SER A 13 -17.76 -1.91 8.76
C SER A 13 -17.38 -3.06 9.69
N ASN A 14 -17.62 -2.93 11.00
CA ASN A 14 -17.36 -3.99 11.98
C ASN A 14 -18.23 -5.23 11.78
N GLU A 15 -19.37 -5.11 11.10
CA GLU A 15 -20.24 -6.26 10.79
C GLU A 15 -19.70 -7.08 9.60
N TYR A 16 -18.99 -6.44 8.67
CA TYR A 16 -18.57 -7.06 7.39
C TYR A 16 -17.06 -7.21 7.24
N ILE A 17 -16.26 -6.42 7.97
CA ILE A 17 -14.80 -6.42 7.86
C ILE A 17 -14.20 -6.77 9.23
N LEU A 18 -13.31 -7.75 9.26
CA LEU A 18 -12.63 -8.17 10.47
C LEU A 18 -11.91 -6.98 11.14
N GLY A 19 -12.31 -6.63 12.36
CA GLY A 19 -11.80 -5.46 13.05
C GLY A 19 -12.19 -4.10 12.44
N GLY A 20 -13.13 -4.08 11.49
CA GLY A 20 -13.67 -2.87 10.85
C GLY A 20 -12.72 -2.14 9.90
N VAL A 21 -11.52 -2.70 9.65
CA VAL A 21 -10.50 -2.09 8.76
C VAL A 21 -9.68 -3.18 8.07
N ASN A 22 -9.23 -2.91 6.83
CA ASN A 22 -8.39 -3.85 6.08
C ASN A 22 -6.89 -3.73 6.40
N SER A 23 -6.52 -2.93 7.39
CA SER A 23 -5.13 -2.80 7.86
C SER A 23 -5.14 -2.30 9.31
N PRO A 24 -4.36 -2.90 10.22
CA PRO A 24 -4.27 -2.45 11.61
C PRO A 24 -3.87 -0.97 11.74
N SER A 25 -3.03 -0.47 10.83
CA SER A 25 -2.63 0.93 10.81
C SER A 25 -3.74 1.93 10.49
N ARG A 26 -4.90 1.45 10.00
CA ARG A 26 -6.09 2.27 9.74
C ARG A 26 -7.05 2.32 10.93
N SER A 27 -6.85 1.46 11.94
CA SER A 27 -7.61 1.57 13.18
C SER A 27 -7.04 2.69 14.04
N TYR A 28 -7.89 3.42 14.76
CA TYR A 28 -7.43 4.51 15.64
C TYR A 28 -7.00 4.02 17.03
N LYS A 29 -6.84 2.70 17.23
CA LYS A 29 -6.39 2.12 18.51
C LYS A 29 -5.04 2.69 18.96
N ALA A 30 -4.11 2.86 18.03
CA ALA A 30 -2.77 3.39 18.32
C ALA A 30 -2.75 4.89 18.69
N VAL A 31 -3.82 5.63 18.41
CA VAL A 31 -3.92 7.07 18.66
C VAL A 31 -4.99 7.42 19.69
N GLY A 32 -5.37 6.47 20.53
CA GLY A 32 -6.31 6.71 21.63
C GLY A 32 -7.74 6.24 21.36
N GLY A 33 -7.99 5.55 20.26
CA GLY A 33 -9.30 5.00 19.92
C GLY A 33 -10.19 5.99 19.16
N GLY A 34 -11.50 5.71 19.14
CA GLY A 34 -12.48 6.42 18.34
C GLY A 34 -12.76 5.75 17.00
N ALA A 35 -13.74 6.27 16.27
CA ALA A 35 -14.06 5.79 14.93
C ALA A 35 -13.06 6.38 13.91
N PRO A 36 -12.49 5.57 13.01
CA PRO A 36 -11.72 6.10 11.90
C PRO A 36 -12.55 7.03 11.05
N VAL A 37 -11.92 8.10 10.56
CA VAL A 37 -12.55 9.00 9.58
C VAL A 37 -12.66 8.26 8.25
N VAL A 38 -13.86 8.24 7.68
CA VAL A 38 -14.14 7.56 6.41
C VAL A 38 -14.03 8.56 5.27
N MET A 39 -13.01 8.40 4.43
CA MET A 39 -12.78 9.29 3.29
C MET A 39 -13.73 8.98 2.13
N LYS A 40 -14.22 10.04 1.50
CA LYS A 40 -15.08 9.99 0.33
C LYS A 40 -14.32 10.28 -0.96
N GLU A 41 -13.48 11.29 -0.95
CA GLU A 41 -12.73 11.73 -2.13
C GLU A 41 -11.43 12.46 -1.74
N GLY A 42 -10.57 12.69 -2.73
CA GLY A 42 -9.34 13.45 -2.56
C GLY A 42 -9.00 14.24 -3.83
N HIS A 43 -8.52 15.48 -3.65
CA HIS A 43 -8.10 16.36 -4.75
C HIS A 43 -6.84 17.13 -4.37
N GLY A 44 -5.78 16.98 -5.16
CA GLY A 44 -4.49 17.60 -4.87
C GLY A 44 -3.98 17.20 -3.49
N ALA A 45 -3.71 18.16 -2.62
CA ALA A 45 -3.21 17.95 -1.27
C ALA A 45 -4.33 17.68 -0.22
N TYR A 46 -5.58 17.57 -0.64
CA TYR A 46 -6.72 17.52 0.28
C TYR A 46 -7.49 16.22 0.19
N LEU A 47 -7.97 15.77 1.35
CA LEU A 47 -8.96 14.70 1.51
C LEU A 47 -10.27 15.28 2.03
N TYR A 48 -11.37 14.67 1.64
CA TYR A 48 -12.71 15.00 2.09
C TYR A 48 -13.38 13.74 2.62
N ASP A 49 -13.92 13.83 3.83
CA ASP A 49 -14.62 12.69 4.43
C ASP A 49 -16.10 12.62 4.02
N VAL A 50 -16.77 11.59 4.50
CA VAL A 50 -18.21 11.40 4.27
C VAL A 50 -19.09 12.39 5.03
N ASP A 51 -18.56 13.05 6.06
CA ASP A 51 -19.22 14.07 6.87
C ASP A 51 -19.04 15.48 6.29
N GLY A 52 -18.27 15.64 5.17
CA GLY A 52 -18.01 16.91 4.51
C GLY A 52 -16.84 17.71 5.11
N ASN A 53 -16.07 17.12 6.01
CA ASN A 53 -14.87 17.78 6.51
C ASN A 53 -13.74 17.71 5.49
N LYS A 54 -12.89 18.75 5.48
CA LYS A 54 -11.71 18.85 4.62
C LYS A 54 -10.43 18.75 5.43
N PHE A 55 -9.49 17.93 4.98
CA PHE A 55 -8.20 17.68 5.61
C PHE A 55 -7.05 17.93 4.62
N ILE A 56 -5.91 18.39 5.15
CA ILE A 56 -4.65 18.35 4.39
C ILE A 56 -4.06 16.96 4.59
N ASP A 57 -3.73 16.29 3.50
CA ASP A 57 -3.15 14.95 3.55
C ASP A 57 -1.63 14.99 3.70
N TYR A 58 -1.16 14.89 4.93
CA TYR A 58 0.27 14.71 5.24
C TYR A 58 0.75 13.27 5.19
N LEU A 59 -0.17 12.30 5.07
CA LEU A 59 0.17 10.87 5.06
C LEU A 59 0.49 10.36 3.65
N GLN A 60 -0.18 10.89 2.63
CA GLN A 60 0.00 10.53 1.22
C GLN A 60 -0.02 9.01 0.96
N ALA A 61 -0.95 8.30 1.62
CA ALA A 61 -1.07 6.83 1.60
C ALA A 61 0.27 6.11 1.92
N TYR A 62 1.07 6.66 2.82
CA TYR A 62 2.43 6.23 3.18
C TYR A 62 3.47 6.44 2.06
N GLY A 63 3.28 7.42 1.20
CA GLY A 63 4.24 7.91 0.22
C GLY A 63 3.87 7.80 -1.26
N PRO A 64 2.98 6.89 -1.71
CA PRO A 64 2.74 6.75 -3.15
C PRO A 64 2.01 7.93 -3.82
N ILE A 65 1.30 8.78 -3.06
CA ILE A 65 0.50 9.90 -3.61
C ILE A 65 1.34 11.17 -3.77
N ILE A 66 2.50 11.09 -4.40
CA ILE A 66 3.45 12.21 -4.55
C ILE A 66 2.95 13.32 -5.48
N THR A 67 2.03 13.02 -6.40
CA THR A 67 1.44 13.99 -7.34
C THR A 67 0.15 14.62 -6.80
N GLY A 68 -0.27 14.24 -5.60
CA GLY A 68 -1.57 14.57 -5.03
C GLY A 68 -2.69 13.66 -5.55
N HIS A 69 -3.85 13.79 -4.90
CA HIS A 69 -5.05 13.01 -5.24
C HIS A 69 -5.68 13.46 -6.54
N ALA A 70 -6.21 12.52 -7.31
CA ALA A 70 -6.94 12.74 -8.55
C ALA A 70 -6.22 13.68 -9.52
N HIS A 71 -4.90 13.52 -9.69
CA HIS A 71 -4.13 14.33 -10.62
C HIS A 71 -4.69 14.16 -12.04
N PRO A 72 -5.09 15.24 -12.73
CA PRO A 72 -5.86 15.16 -13.98
C PRO A 72 -5.24 14.28 -15.05
N HIS A 73 -3.95 14.46 -15.32
CA HIS A 73 -3.24 13.68 -16.32
C HIS A 73 -3.14 12.17 -15.98
N ILE A 74 -3.00 11.83 -14.70
CA ILE A 74 -2.97 10.42 -14.26
C ILE A 74 -4.36 9.81 -14.38
N THR A 75 -5.39 10.56 -13.97
CA THR A 75 -6.79 10.12 -14.07
C THR A 75 -7.19 9.86 -15.52
N GLU A 76 -6.85 10.76 -16.43
CA GLU A 76 -7.08 10.62 -17.87
C GLU A 76 -6.37 9.37 -18.42
N ALA A 77 -5.09 9.19 -18.13
CA ALA A 77 -4.33 8.03 -18.60
C ALA A 77 -4.91 6.69 -18.09
N ILE A 78 -5.41 6.66 -16.84
CA ILE A 78 -6.08 5.48 -16.29
C ILE A 78 -7.41 5.22 -17.00
N GLN A 79 -8.22 6.25 -17.24
CA GLN A 79 -9.49 6.14 -17.96
C GLN A 79 -9.29 5.63 -19.38
N ASP A 80 -8.32 6.17 -20.11
CA ASP A 80 -7.97 5.76 -21.47
C ASP A 80 -7.52 4.30 -21.53
N GLN A 81 -6.72 3.86 -20.58
CA GLN A 81 -6.28 2.47 -20.52
C GLN A 81 -7.42 1.53 -20.08
N ALA A 82 -8.25 1.95 -19.13
CA ALA A 82 -9.39 1.15 -18.70
C ALA A 82 -10.38 0.86 -19.83
N ALA A 83 -10.58 1.82 -20.74
CA ALA A 83 -11.43 1.66 -21.93
C ALA A 83 -10.86 0.61 -22.91
N LYS A 84 -9.57 0.32 -22.89
CA LYS A 84 -8.89 -0.69 -23.72
C LYS A 84 -8.78 -2.06 -23.04
N GLY A 85 -8.99 -2.11 -21.74
CA GLY A 85 -8.83 -3.28 -20.88
C GLY A 85 -7.64 -3.13 -19.92
N VAL A 86 -7.71 -3.85 -18.80
CA VAL A 86 -6.73 -3.74 -17.70
C VAL A 86 -6.00 -5.04 -17.41
N LEU A 87 -6.44 -6.18 -17.96
CA LEU A 87 -5.83 -7.50 -17.74
C LEU A 87 -6.05 -8.39 -18.96
N TYR A 88 -4.96 -8.90 -19.54
CA TYR A 88 -5.01 -9.68 -20.78
C TYR A 88 -4.48 -11.13 -20.63
N GLY A 89 -3.82 -11.46 -19.52
CA GLY A 89 -3.18 -12.75 -19.33
C GLY A 89 -1.94 -12.99 -20.24
N THR A 90 -1.47 -11.94 -20.93
CA THR A 90 -0.33 -11.92 -21.84
C THR A 90 0.52 -10.68 -21.62
N PRO A 91 1.79 -10.65 -22.08
CA PRO A 91 2.62 -9.45 -21.99
C PRO A 91 2.00 -8.27 -22.75
N THR A 92 2.28 -7.06 -22.26
CA THR A 92 1.82 -5.79 -22.84
C THR A 92 2.98 -4.88 -23.21
N GLU A 93 2.74 -3.99 -24.18
CA GLU A 93 3.72 -2.99 -24.57
C GLU A 93 4.04 -2.02 -23.42
N LEU A 94 3.05 -1.68 -22.59
CA LEU A 94 3.22 -0.79 -21.44
C LEU A 94 4.24 -1.31 -20.41
N GLU A 95 4.33 -2.63 -20.22
CA GLU A 95 5.34 -3.22 -19.34
C GLU A 95 6.75 -2.97 -19.86
N ILE A 96 6.94 -3.07 -21.19
CA ILE A 96 8.23 -2.84 -21.84
C ILE A 96 8.61 -1.36 -21.76
N GLU A 97 7.69 -0.46 -22.07
CA GLU A 97 7.90 0.99 -21.98
C GLU A 97 8.22 1.44 -20.56
N PHE A 98 7.47 0.94 -19.58
CA PHE A 98 7.72 1.25 -18.18
C PHE A 98 9.08 0.71 -17.71
N SER A 99 9.46 -0.50 -18.13
CA SER A 99 10.78 -1.06 -17.84
C SER A 99 11.92 -0.22 -18.40
N LYS A 100 11.77 0.33 -19.61
CA LYS A 100 12.76 1.25 -20.20
C LYS A 100 12.92 2.52 -19.36
N LYS A 101 11.82 3.18 -19.00
CA LYS A 101 11.83 4.38 -18.15
C LYS A 101 12.45 4.13 -16.77
N LEU A 102 12.16 2.99 -16.15
CA LEU A 102 12.79 2.63 -14.88
C LEU A 102 14.31 2.43 -15.00
N ARG A 103 14.77 1.80 -16.05
CA ARG A 103 16.21 1.62 -16.29
C ARG A 103 16.93 2.94 -16.58
N GLU A 104 16.29 3.87 -17.27
CA GLU A 104 16.81 5.23 -17.47
C GLU A 104 16.96 5.98 -16.14
N ALA A 105 15.95 5.87 -15.26
CA ALA A 105 15.95 6.53 -13.96
C ALA A 105 16.90 5.86 -12.95
N ILE A 106 17.07 4.55 -13.03
CA ILE A 106 17.86 3.74 -12.08
C ILE A 106 18.82 2.83 -12.88
N PRO A 107 20.01 3.30 -13.24
CA PRO A 107 20.93 2.57 -14.13
C PRO A 107 21.38 1.18 -13.66
N SER A 108 21.28 0.90 -12.35
CA SER A 108 21.59 -0.42 -11.78
C SER A 108 20.54 -1.48 -12.06
N LEU A 109 19.37 -1.12 -12.58
CA LEU A 109 18.31 -2.06 -12.96
C LEU A 109 18.57 -2.61 -14.37
N GLU A 110 19.23 -3.76 -14.47
CA GLU A 110 19.45 -4.41 -15.78
C GLU A 110 18.21 -5.13 -16.29
N LYS A 111 17.51 -5.86 -15.40
CA LYS A 111 16.27 -6.59 -15.70
C LYS A 111 15.27 -6.39 -14.59
N ILE A 112 14.00 -6.29 -14.95
CA ILE A 112 12.91 -5.95 -14.02
C ILE A 112 11.84 -7.04 -14.08
N ARG A 113 11.30 -7.37 -12.94
CA ARG A 113 10.09 -8.17 -12.81
C ARG A 113 9.08 -7.41 -11.97
N PHE A 114 7.90 -7.18 -12.54
CA PHE A 114 6.79 -6.57 -11.83
C PHE A 114 6.03 -7.62 -11.02
N VAL A 115 5.55 -7.19 -9.86
CA VAL A 115 4.70 -7.97 -8.94
C VAL A 115 3.63 -7.05 -8.37
N ASN A 116 2.58 -7.61 -7.76
CA ASN A 116 1.42 -6.81 -7.34
C ASN A 116 1.63 -6.07 -6.01
N SER A 117 2.63 -6.44 -5.21
CA SER A 117 2.83 -5.84 -3.89
C SER A 117 4.29 -5.85 -3.47
N GLY A 118 4.65 -4.97 -2.50
CA GLY A 118 5.95 -5.00 -1.85
C GLY A 118 6.23 -6.32 -1.13
N THR A 119 5.22 -6.98 -0.59
CA THR A 119 5.34 -8.32 0.01
C THR A 119 5.84 -9.34 -1.01
N GLU A 120 5.24 -9.40 -2.19
CA GLU A 120 5.68 -10.30 -3.27
C GLU A 120 7.09 -9.97 -3.77
N ALA A 121 7.43 -8.68 -3.86
CA ALA A 121 8.77 -8.24 -4.23
C ALA A 121 9.81 -8.73 -3.22
N VAL A 122 9.56 -8.54 -1.92
CA VAL A 122 10.46 -9.00 -0.85
C VAL A 122 10.56 -10.52 -0.82
N MET A 123 9.45 -11.25 -0.93
CA MET A 123 9.47 -12.72 -1.01
C MET A 123 10.33 -13.22 -2.19
N THR A 124 10.18 -12.61 -3.35
CA THR A 124 10.95 -12.95 -4.54
C THR A 124 12.43 -12.63 -4.35
N THR A 125 12.74 -11.45 -3.80
CA THR A 125 14.12 -11.03 -3.51
C THR A 125 14.82 -12.00 -2.56
N ILE A 126 14.16 -12.43 -1.49
CA ILE A 126 14.72 -13.42 -0.54
C ILE A 126 15.01 -14.74 -1.25
N ARG A 127 14.10 -15.22 -2.09
CA ARG A 127 14.30 -16.46 -2.87
C ARG A 127 15.52 -16.35 -3.80
N VAL A 128 15.61 -15.24 -4.54
CA VAL A 128 16.73 -15.00 -5.45
C VAL A 128 18.05 -14.88 -4.68
N ALA A 129 18.08 -14.14 -3.57
CA ALA A 129 19.25 -13.98 -2.73
C ALA A 129 19.75 -15.33 -2.18
N ARG A 130 18.86 -16.17 -1.65
CA ARG A 130 19.20 -17.51 -1.16
C ARG A 130 19.67 -18.42 -2.28
N ALA A 131 19.00 -18.41 -3.41
CA ALA A 131 19.38 -19.22 -4.57
C ALA A 131 20.75 -18.84 -5.12
N TYR A 132 21.06 -17.56 -5.18
CA TYR A 132 22.33 -17.04 -5.67
C TYR A 132 23.48 -17.29 -4.70
N THR A 133 23.29 -16.96 -3.41
CA THR A 133 24.35 -17.04 -2.39
C THR A 133 24.51 -18.43 -1.78
N LYS A 134 23.54 -19.33 -1.95
CA LYS A 134 23.43 -20.62 -1.26
C LYS A 134 23.45 -20.50 0.27
N ARG A 135 22.91 -19.38 0.80
CA ARG A 135 22.80 -19.09 2.24
C ARG A 135 21.33 -19.00 2.66
N ASP A 136 21.00 -19.55 3.83
CA ASP A 136 19.62 -19.60 4.32
C ASP A 136 19.26 -18.38 5.19
N LYS A 137 20.24 -17.84 5.93
CA LYS A 137 20.02 -16.78 6.90
C LYS A 137 19.83 -15.41 6.24
N ILE A 138 18.88 -14.64 6.75
CA ILE A 138 18.58 -13.27 6.38
C ILE A 138 18.78 -12.39 7.61
N ILE A 139 19.39 -11.22 7.42
CA ILE A 139 19.51 -10.19 8.45
C ILE A 139 18.48 -9.11 8.13
N LYS A 140 17.67 -8.73 9.11
CA LYS A 140 16.79 -7.55 9.04
C LYS A 140 16.96 -6.70 10.29
N PHE A 141 16.67 -5.40 10.17
CA PHE A 141 16.65 -4.51 11.32
C PHE A 141 15.35 -4.67 12.11
N ALA A 142 15.46 -4.73 13.44
CA ALA A 142 14.29 -4.71 14.32
C ALA A 142 13.48 -3.42 14.10
N GLY A 143 12.15 -3.53 14.16
CA GLY A 143 11.26 -2.40 13.92
C GLY A 143 10.99 -2.09 12.44
N SER A 144 11.75 -2.65 11.50
CA SER A 144 11.54 -2.41 10.07
C SER A 144 10.45 -3.33 9.49
N TYR A 145 9.51 -2.74 8.75
CA TYR A 145 8.46 -3.48 8.04
C TYR A 145 8.88 -3.76 6.60
N HIS A 146 8.79 -5.01 6.18
CA HIS A 146 9.15 -5.49 4.85
C HIS A 146 8.06 -6.33 4.18
N GLY A 147 6.81 -6.04 4.45
CA GLY A 147 5.66 -6.79 3.93
C GLY A 147 5.18 -7.90 4.86
N HIS A 148 4.14 -8.61 4.46
CA HIS A 148 3.38 -9.56 5.27
C HIS A 148 3.83 -11.02 5.09
N SER A 149 5.11 -11.24 4.78
CA SER A 149 5.69 -12.58 4.70
C SER A 149 6.25 -13.01 6.06
N ASP A 150 5.95 -14.24 6.50
CA ASP A 150 6.43 -14.81 7.77
C ASP A 150 7.94 -14.66 7.97
N LEU A 151 8.70 -14.73 6.88
CA LEU A 151 10.16 -14.58 6.91
C LEU A 151 10.65 -13.22 7.42
N VAL A 152 9.82 -12.18 7.36
CA VAL A 152 10.19 -10.80 7.67
C VAL A 152 9.23 -10.08 8.61
N LEU A 153 8.17 -10.75 9.08
CA LEU A 153 7.22 -10.21 10.05
C LEU A 153 7.80 -10.10 11.46
N VAL A 154 8.77 -10.94 11.80
CA VAL A 154 9.40 -10.97 13.13
C VAL A 154 9.95 -9.60 13.49
N ALA A 155 9.57 -9.08 14.66
CA ALA A 155 10.00 -7.77 15.18
C ALA A 155 9.82 -6.61 14.19
N ALA A 156 8.67 -6.55 13.50
CA ALA A 156 8.40 -5.57 12.44
C ALA A 156 7.85 -4.21 12.95
N GLY A 157 7.92 -3.94 14.25
CA GLY A 157 7.45 -2.69 14.87
C GLY A 157 5.93 -2.59 14.97
N SER A 158 5.39 -1.37 15.09
CA SER A 158 3.97 -1.09 15.32
C SER A 158 3.00 -1.58 14.22
N ARG A 159 3.51 -2.11 13.13
CA ARG A 159 2.73 -2.72 12.04
C ARG A 159 2.64 -4.24 12.11
N SER A 160 3.46 -4.88 12.95
CA SER A 160 3.27 -6.28 13.31
C SER A 160 2.23 -6.33 14.42
N GLU A 161 1.21 -7.13 14.26
CA GLU A 161 0.29 -7.41 15.35
C GLU A 161 1.11 -8.01 16.49
N GLU A 162 0.95 -7.50 17.71
CA GLU A 162 1.67 -7.95 18.90
C GLU A 162 1.51 -9.46 19.16
N HIS A 163 0.49 -10.08 18.55
CA HIS A 163 0.15 -11.49 18.70
C HIS A 163 0.89 -12.46 17.77
N THR A 164 1.64 -11.98 16.79
CA THR A 164 2.43 -12.86 15.89
C THR A 164 3.89 -13.04 16.32
N SER A 165 4.34 -12.36 17.37
CA SER A 165 5.68 -12.52 17.94
C SER A 165 5.80 -13.68 18.93
N GLU A 166 4.69 -14.34 19.27
CA GLU A 166 4.66 -15.48 20.22
C GLU A 166 4.46 -16.84 19.53
N LEU A 167 4.45 -16.88 18.19
CA LEU A 167 4.48 -18.11 17.41
C LEU A 167 5.90 -18.30 16.83
#